data_61874bedc8dd8165eec1298cd1b373a7
#
_entry.id   61874bedc8dd8165eec1298cd1b373a7
#
_cell.length_a   1.000
_cell.length_b   1.000
_cell.length_c   1.000
_cell.angle_alpha   90.00
_cell.angle_beta   90.00
_cell.angle_gamma   90.00
#
_symmetry.space_group_name_H-M   'P 1'
#
loop_
_entity.id
_entity.type
_entity.pdbx_description
1 polymer ?
#
loop_
_entity_poly.entity_id
_entity_poly.type
_entity_poly.pdbx_seq_one_letter_code
_entity_poly.pdbx_strand_id
1 'polypeptide(L)'
;TRRFDKFPLRVERLSGQNDVPVIVASEALLRVCPVEEGQSLRIVGQLRSFNNRSGQGNRLVITVFAQSIEPGDGSYFNRILLSGALCKKPVLRRTPLGRSICDVILAVNRHYGRADYLPCIAWGQTAVQIAGMDVGERLALEGRVQSRTYTKLLESGSEERTAFEVSIMQLLDEEETEETALL
;
A
#
# COMPACT_ATOMS: atom_id res chain seq x y z
N THR A 1 -14.12 18.74 -15.23
CA THR A 1 -13.02 18.43 -14.33
C THR A 1 -13.51 17.53 -13.20
N ARG A 2 -12.93 16.33 -13.05
CA ARG A 2 -13.30 15.42 -11.97
C ARG A 2 -12.69 15.94 -10.67
N ARG A 3 -13.49 16.01 -9.63
CA ARG A 3 -13.04 16.37 -8.29
C ARG A 3 -12.94 15.15 -7.42
N PHE A 4 -11.92 15.14 -6.55
CA PHE A 4 -11.66 14.07 -5.61
C PHE A 4 -11.43 14.66 -4.22
N ASP A 5 -11.89 13.95 -3.22
CA ASP A 5 -11.58 14.26 -1.82
C ASP A 5 -10.76 13.14 -1.21
N LYS A 6 -10.03 13.48 -0.16
CA LYS A 6 -9.17 12.56 0.58
C LYS A 6 -9.61 12.48 2.02
N PHE A 7 -9.57 11.29 2.59
CA PHE A 7 -9.77 11.10 4.02
C PHE A 7 -8.98 9.89 4.52
N PRO A 8 -8.58 9.89 5.81
CA PRO A 8 -7.91 8.75 6.41
C PRO A 8 -8.93 7.68 6.81
N LEU A 9 -8.55 6.41 6.68
CA LEU A 9 -9.30 5.28 7.18
C LEU A 9 -8.46 4.53 8.21
N ARG A 10 -8.94 4.42 9.44
CA ARG A 10 -8.24 3.68 10.48
C ARG A 10 -8.57 2.20 10.41
N VAL A 11 -7.54 1.37 10.32
CA VAL A 11 -7.64 -0.09 10.36
C VAL A 11 -6.75 -0.59 11.49
N GLU A 12 -7.35 -1.16 12.53
CA GLU A 12 -6.62 -1.69 13.67
C GLU A 12 -6.13 -3.11 13.37
N ARG A 13 -4.86 -3.38 13.71
CA ARG A 13 -4.30 -4.74 13.65
C ARG A 13 -4.64 -5.49 14.93
N LEU A 14 -4.52 -6.82 14.87
CA LEU A 14 -4.65 -7.67 16.06
C LEU A 14 -3.69 -7.28 17.19
N SER A 15 -2.54 -6.72 16.86
CA SER A 15 -1.57 -6.20 17.83
C SER A 15 -2.02 -4.92 18.56
N GLY A 16 -3.10 -4.30 18.12
CA GLY A 16 -3.56 -2.99 18.61
C GLY A 16 -2.97 -1.80 17.88
N GLN A 17 -2.00 -1.99 17.01
CA GLN A 17 -1.48 -0.91 16.17
C GLN A 17 -2.50 -0.50 15.11
N ASN A 18 -2.50 0.78 14.78
CA ASN A 18 -3.38 1.32 13.75
C ASN A 18 -2.61 1.59 12.46
N ASP A 19 -3.18 1.16 11.34
CA ASP A 19 -2.79 1.63 10.02
C ASP A 19 -3.82 2.66 9.56
N VAL A 20 -3.35 3.73 8.93
CA VAL A 20 -4.22 4.83 8.55
C VAL A 20 -4.00 5.18 7.07
N PRO A 21 -4.37 4.28 6.14
CA PRO A 21 -4.25 4.59 4.72
C PRO A 21 -5.09 5.78 4.34
N VAL A 22 -4.63 6.52 3.34
CA VAL A 22 -5.35 7.65 2.77
C VAL A 22 -6.23 7.15 1.64
N ILE A 23 -7.53 7.42 1.75
CA ILE A 23 -8.52 7.08 0.75
C ILE A 23 -8.74 8.30 -0.14
N VAL A 24 -8.74 8.07 -1.46
CA VAL A 24 -9.10 9.07 -2.46
C VAL A 24 -10.41 8.63 -3.09
N ALA A 25 -11.43 9.46 -3.01
CA ALA A 25 -12.74 9.17 -3.54
C ALA A 25 -13.24 10.29 -4.44
N SER A 26 -13.93 9.93 -5.53
CA SER A 26 -14.56 10.92 -6.40
C SER A 26 -15.72 11.60 -5.70
N GLU A 27 -15.98 12.84 -6.06
CA GLU A 27 -17.13 13.58 -5.56
C GLU A 27 -18.45 12.86 -5.88
N ALA A 28 -18.54 12.23 -7.05
CA ALA A 28 -19.72 11.45 -7.43
C ALA A 28 -19.94 10.26 -6.48
N LEU A 29 -18.89 9.55 -6.11
CA LEU A 29 -18.99 8.43 -5.17
C LEU A 29 -19.42 8.90 -3.78
N LEU A 30 -18.89 10.03 -3.32
CA LEU A 30 -19.20 10.60 -2.01
C LEU A 30 -20.62 11.18 -1.93
N ARG A 31 -21.24 11.54 -3.06
CA ARG A 31 -22.65 11.91 -3.10
C ARG A 31 -23.55 10.71 -2.85
N VAL A 32 -23.16 9.54 -3.37
CA VAL A 32 -23.92 8.29 -3.18
C VAL A 32 -23.74 7.75 -1.78
N CYS A 33 -22.52 7.83 -1.25
CA CYS A 33 -22.19 7.36 0.09
C CYS A 33 -21.42 8.46 0.84
N PRO A 34 -22.12 9.41 1.49
CA PRO A 34 -21.46 10.43 2.30
C PRO A 34 -20.67 9.81 3.45
N VAL A 35 -19.48 10.36 3.71
CA VAL A 35 -18.56 9.86 4.73
C VAL A 35 -18.47 10.87 5.86
N GLU A 36 -18.62 10.40 7.10
CA GLU A 36 -18.51 11.20 8.31
C GLU A 36 -17.46 10.59 9.25
N GLU A 37 -16.86 11.44 10.06
CA GLU A 37 -15.90 10.99 11.07
C GLU A 37 -16.57 10.04 12.08
N GLY A 38 -15.84 8.97 12.43
CA GLY A 38 -16.34 7.94 13.36
C GLY A 38 -17.19 6.86 12.70
N GLN A 39 -17.49 6.99 11.43
CA GLN A 39 -18.30 6.03 10.69
C GLN A 39 -17.47 4.79 10.32
N SER A 40 -18.06 3.60 10.44
CA SER A 40 -17.48 2.36 9.93
C SER A 40 -17.76 2.23 8.43
N LEU A 41 -16.70 2.01 7.65
CA LEU A 41 -16.79 1.91 6.19
C LEU A 41 -16.14 0.64 5.68
N ARG A 42 -16.68 0.12 4.58
CA ARG A 42 -16.06 -0.89 3.75
C ARG A 42 -15.70 -0.26 2.41
N ILE A 43 -14.42 -0.29 2.06
CA ILE A 43 -13.90 0.33 0.85
C ILE A 43 -13.23 -0.72 -0.01
N VAL A 44 -13.59 -0.75 -1.29
CA VAL A 44 -12.92 -1.54 -2.32
C VAL A 44 -12.34 -0.58 -3.33
N GLY A 45 -11.10 -0.78 -3.70
CA GLY A 45 -10.42 0.10 -4.62
C GLY A 45 -9.08 -0.43 -5.08
N GLN A 46 -8.25 0.46 -5.56
CA GLN A 46 -6.91 0.16 -6.05
C GLN A 46 -5.87 0.99 -5.33
N LEU A 47 -4.74 0.39 -5.03
CA LEU A 47 -3.56 1.15 -4.62
C LEU A 47 -3.02 1.92 -5.81
N ARG A 48 -2.74 3.19 -5.62
CA ARG A 48 -2.12 4.05 -6.61
C ARG A 48 -0.96 4.81 -5.99
N SER A 49 0.03 5.11 -6.80
CA SER A 49 1.18 5.89 -6.39
C SER A 49 1.29 7.15 -7.24
N PHE A 50 1.87 8.17 -6.65
CA PHE A 50 2.26 9.38 -7.38
C PHE A 50 3.49 10.00 -6.73
N ASN A 51 4.22 10.78 -7.52
CA ASN A 51 5.38 11.51 -7.04
C ASN A 51 4.93 12.85 -6.47
N ASN A 52 5.27 13.07 -5.21
CA ASN A 52 5.02 14.35 -4.54
C ASN A 52 6.14 15.32 -4.89
N ARG A 53 5.83 16.33 -5.66
CA ARG A 53 6.78 17.36 -6.11
C ARG A 53 6.78 18.61 -5.24
N SER A 54 5.99 18.65 -4.16
CA SER A 54 5.86 19.82 -3.29
C SER A 54 7.12 20.13 -2.48
N GLY A 55 8.06 19.16 -2.39
CA GLY A 55 9.23 19.27 -1.54
C GLY A 55 8.96 19.00 -0.06
N GLN A 56 7.70 18.82 0.31
CA GLN A 56 7.27 18.47 1.68
C GLN A 56 6.80 17.02 1.74
N GLY A 57 7.19 16.32 2.81
CA GLY A 57 6.80 14.93 3.01
C GLY A 57 7.57 13.94 2.12
N ASN A 58 7.02 12.75 1.95
CA ASN A 58 7.62 11.70 1.17
C ASN A 58 7.53 11.96 -0.34
N ARG A 59 8.57 11.56 -1.04
CA ARG A 59 8.66 11.73 -2.49
C ARG A 59 7.66 10.85 -3.24
N LEU A 60 7.53 9.59 -2.82
CA LEU A 60 6.56 8.65 -3.34
C LEU A 60 5.42 8.51 -2.35
N VAL A 61 4.21 8.79 -2.81
CA VAL A 61 2.98 8.71 -2.00
C VAL A 61 2.09 7.64 -2.56
N ILE A 62 1.58 6.75 -1.71
CA ILE A 62 0.58 5.75 -2.09
C ILE A 62 -0.75 6.07 -1.42
N THR A 63 -1.82 5.86 -2.17
CA THR A 63 -3.19 6.07 -1.72
C THR A 63 -4.08 4.92 -2.17
N VAL A 64 -5.22 4.77 -1.53
CA VAL A 64 -6.27 3.85 -1.98
C VAL A 64 -7.28 4.65 -2.80
N PHE A 65 -7.36 4.37 -4.08
CA PHE A 65 -8.35 4.98 -4.97
C PHE A 65 -9.65 4.17 -4.87
N ALA A 66 -10.65 4.73 -4.20
CA ALA A 66 -11.90 4.02 -3.93
C ALA A 66 -12.72 3.82 -5.20
N GLN A 67 -13.16 2.59 -5.44
CA GLN A 67 -14.10 2.20 -6.47
C GLN A 67 -15.51 2.05 -5.89
N SER A 68 -15.62 1.57 -4.65
CA SER A 68 -16.88 1.51 -3.93
C SER A 68 -16.68 1.84 -2.45
N ILE A 69 -17.68 2.45 -1.86
CA ILE A 69 -17.75 2.76 -0.45
C ILE A 69 -19.11 2.30 0.06
N GLU A 70 -19.10 1.48 1.10
CA GLU A 70 -20.31 0.96 1.73
C GLU A 70 -20.22 1.12 3.26
N PRO A 71 -21.34 1.18 3.99
CA PRO A 71 -21.29 1.07 5.43
C PRO A 71 -20.63 -0.23 5.88
N GLY A 72 -19.74 -0.15 6.86
CA GLY A 72 -19.07 -1.31 7.44
C GLY A 72 -19.82 -1.87 8.63
N ASP A 73 -19.37 -3.03 9.11
CA ASP A 73 -19.94 -3.72 10.27
C ASP A 73 -19.13 -3.51 11.56
N GLY A 74 -18.14 -2.62 11.52
CA GLY A 74 -17.23 -2.35 12.63
C GLY A 74 -16.02 -3.26 12.73
N SER A 75 -15.95 -4.31 11.90
CA SER A 75 -14.77 -5.16 11.83
C SER A 75 -13.64 -4.47 11.04
N TYR A 76 -12.39 -4.83 11.37
CA TYR A 76 -11.22 -4.34 10.67
C TYR A 76 -10.76 -5.34 9.62
N PHE A 77 -10.54 -4.85 8.41
CA PHE A 77 -10.08 -5.66 7.29
C PHE A 77 -9.11 -4.84 6.42
N ASN A 78 -7.96 -5.42 6.13
CA ASN A 78 -6.93 -4.76 5.33
C ASN A 78 -6.23 -5.82 4.48
N ARG A 79 -6.67 -5.95 3.25
CA ARG A 79 -6.16 -6.96 2.33
C ARG A 79 -5.89 -6.35 0.97
N ILE A 80 -4.69 -6.60 0.47
CA ILE A 80 -4.22 -6.13 -0.83
C ILE A 80 -3.78 -7.34 -1.65
N LEU A 81 -4.21 -7.38 -2.90
CA LEU A 81 -3.72 -8.34 -3.90
C LEU A 81 -3.01 -7.55 -4.98
N LEU A 82 -1.74 -7.86 -5.21
CA LEU A 82 -0.91 -7.19 -6.19
C LEU A 82 -0.22 -8.19 -7.10
N SER A 83 -0.10 -7.83 -8.37
CA SER A 83 0.75 -8.51 -9.33
C SER A 83 1.51 -7.45 -10.13
N GLY A 84 2.82 -7.57 -10.18
CA GLY A 84 3.66 -6.61 -10.86
C GLY A 84 5.06 -7.10 -11.09
N ALA A 85 5.90 -6.26 -11.66
CA ALA A 85 7.29 -6.56 -11.94
C ALA A 85 8.22 -5.84 -10.95
N LEU A 86 9.30 -6.51 -10.55
CA LEU A 86 10.35 -5.88 -9.77
C LEU A 86 11.06 -4.82 -10.62
N CYS A 87 10.99 -3.56 -10.21
CA CYS A 87 11.61 -2.46 -10.95
C CYS A 87 13.00 -2.08 -10.44
N LYS A 88 13.38 -2.62 -9.28
CA LYS A 88 14.71 -2.49 -8.69
C LYS A 88 15.15 -3.83 -8.13
N LYS A 89 16.46 -4.04 -8.01
CA LYS A 89 16.99 -5.22 -7.32
C LYS A 89 16.51 -5.20 -5.87
N PRO A 90 15.92 -6.29 -5.36
CA PRO A 90 15.51 -6.38 -3.98
C PRO A 90 16.68 -6.20 -3.02
N VAL A 91 16.45 -5.48 -1.93
CA VAL A 91 17.49 -5.20 -0.92
C VAL A 91 17.19 -6.02 0.33
N LEU A 92 18.02 -7.04 0.58
CA LEU A 92 17.94 -7.86 1.78
C LEU A 92 18.75 -7.21 2.91
N ARG A 93 18.11 -7.04 4.04
CA ARG A 93 18.74 -6.55 5.27
C ARG A 93 18.29 -7.35 6.47
N ARG A 94 18.99 -7.22 7.59
CA ARG A 94 18.60 -7.87 8.83
C ARG A 94 18.35 -6.84 9.92
N THR A 95 17.34 -7.10 10.74
CA THR A 95 17.10 -6.31 11.95
C THR A 95 18.17 -6.62 13.01
N PRO A 96 18.32 -5.75 14.02
CA PRO A 96 19.22 -6.04 15.16
C PRO A 96 18.94 -7.38 15.85
N LEU A 97 17.70 -7.86 15.78
CA LEU A 97 17.30 -9.16 16.33
C LEU A 97 17.54 -10.33 15.36
N GLY A 98 18.17 -10.07 14.21
CA GLY A 98 18.51 -11.10 13.24
C GLY A 98 17.39 -11.51 12.28
N ARG A 99 16.29 -10.78 12.25
CA ARG A 99 15.18 -11.07 11.35
C ARG A 99 15.46 -10.54 9.94
N SER A 100 15.25 -11.36 8.93
CA SER A 100 15.41 -10.96 7.53
C SER A 100 14.27 -10.06 7.07
N ILE A 101 14.64 -8.98 6.37
CA ILE A 101 13.70 -8.04 5.75
C ILE A 101 14.16 -7.82 4.31
N CYS A 102 13.22 -7.78 3.38
CA CYS A 102 13.48 -7.42 1.99
C CYS A 102 12.56 -6.28 1.57
N ASP A 103 13.18 -5.18 1.14
CA ASP A 103 12.46 -4.05 0.57
C ASP A 103 12.43 -4.18 -0.95
N VAL A 104 11.26 -4.04 -1.54
CA VAL A 104 11.07 -4.11 -2.99
C VAL A 104 10.15 -2.99 -3.45
N ILE A 105 10.26 -2.65 -4.73
CA ILE A 105 9.31 -1.78 -5.40
C ILE A 105 8.73 -2.55 -6.56
N LEU A 106 7.40 -2.68 -6.60
CA LEU A 106 6.67 -3.31 -7.69
C LEU A 106 6.13 -2.26 -8.64
N ALA A 107 6.35 -2.47 -9.93
CA ALA A 107 5.67 -1.73 -10.98
C ALA A 107 4.39 -2.48 -11.35
N VAL A 108 3.25 -1.89 -11.04
CA VAL A 108 1.93 -2.44 -11.32
C VAL A 108 1.28 -1.62 -12.42
N ASN A 109 0.97 -2.26 -13.54
CA ASN A 109 0.39 -1.56 -14.68
C ASN A 109 -1.07 -1.20 -14.43
N ARG A 110 -1.41 0.06 -14.73
CA ARG A 110 -2.80 0.47 -14.88
C ARG A 110 -3.27 0.24 -16.32
N HIS A 111 -4.57 0.24 -16.51
CA HIS A 111 -5.11 0.39 -17.85
C HIS A 111 -4.62 1.72 -18.45
N TYR A 112 -4.37 1.79 -19.74
CA TYR A 112 -3.93 2.97 -20.49
C TYR A 112 -2.46 3.37 -20.33
N GLY A 113 -1.55 2.43 -20.07
CA GLY A 113 -0.11 2.63 -20.21
C GLY A 113 0.58 3.35 -19.05
N ARG A 114 -0.12 3.56 -17.92
CA ARG A 114 0.48 4.07 -16.70
C ARG A 114 0.86 2.94 -15.77
N ALA A 115 1.85 3.16 -14.93
CA ALA A 115 2.25 2.23 -13.89
C ALA A 115 2.26 2.91 -12.52
N ASP A 116 1.86 2.16 -11.52
CA ASP A 116 2.05 2.52 -10.12
C ASP A 116 3.30 1.84 -9.60
N TYR A 117 4.09 2.57 -8.83
CA TYR A 117 5.30 2.06 -8.18
C TYR A 117 5.00 1.90 -6.70
N LEU A 118 4.85 0.67 -6.27
CA LEU A 118 4.37 0.36 -4.92
C LEU A 118 5.50 -0.22 -4.08
N PRO A 119 5.92 0.49 -3.01
CA PRO A 119 6.90 -0.04 -2.08
C PRO A 119 6.29 -1.16 -1.26
N CYS A 120 7.00 -2.29 -1.19
CA CYS A 120 6.59 -3.47 -0.44
C CYS A 120 7.71 -3.92 0.49
N ILE A 121 7.35 -4.55 1.57
CA ILE A 121 8.29 -5.12 2.53
C ILE A 121 7.92 -6.56 2.82
N ALA A 122 8.92 -7.44 2.78
CA ALA A 122 8.79 -8.85 3.10
C ALA A 122 9.63 -9.19 4.32
N TRP A 123 9.21 -10.22 5.04
CA TRP A 123 9.82 -10.66 6.29
C TRP A 123 10.16 -12.14 6.24
N GLY A 124 11.21 -12.54 6.93
CA GLY A 124 11.58 -13.94 7.14
C GLY A 124 11.88 -14.70 5.85
N GLN A 125 11.33 -15.87 5.70
CA GLN A 125 11.54 -16.74 4.53
C GLN A 125 11.12 -16.09 3.22
N THR A 126 10.01 -15.37 3.22
CA THR A 126 9.54 -14.64 2.05
C THR A 126 10.55 -13.57 1.62
N ALA A 127 11.17 -12.90 2.57
CA ALA A 127 12.22 -11.92 2.29
C ALA A 127 13.42 -12.56 1.61
N VAL A 128 13.87 -13.71 2.09
CA VAL A 128 14.99 -14.47 1.50
C VAL A 128 14.66 -14.93 0.08
N GLN A 129 13.44 -15.42 -0.12
CA GLN A 129 12.96 -15.87 -1.43
C GLN A 129 12.96 -14.74 -2.45
N ILE A 130 12.43 -13.57 -2.08
CA ILE A 130 12.37 -12.41 -2.96
C ILE A 130 13.76 -11.85 -3.23
N ALA A 131 14.64 -11.88 -2.25
CA ALA A 131 16.02 -11.38 -2.40
C ALA A 131 16.81 -12.09 -3.51
N GLY A 132 16.44 -13.32 -3.85
CA GLY A 132 17.03 -14.07 -4.96
C GLY A 132 16.48 -13.74 -6.33
N MET A 133 15.48 -12.89 -6.43
CA MET A 133 14.85 -12.52 -7.70
C MET A 133 15.58 -11.35 -8.37
N ASP A 134 15.42 -11.25 -9.68
CA ASP A 134 16.04 -10.20 -10.48
C ASP A 134 15.04 -9.14 -10.94
N VAL A 135 15.57 -7.97 -11.33
CA VAL A 135 14.79 -6.90 -11.95
C VAL A 135 14.04 -7.44 -13.17
N GLY A 136 12.77 -7.08 -13.28
CA GLY A 136 11.89 -7.50 -14.36
C GLY A 136 11.14 -8.81 -14.09
N GLU A 137 11.54 -9.58 -13.08
CA GLU A 137 10.75 -10.75 -12.70
C GLU A 137 9.41 -10.33 -12.10
N ARG A 138 8.40 -11.13 -12.37
CA ARG A 138 7.05 -10.87 -11.90
C ARG A 138 6.80 -11.50 -10.54
N LEU A 139 6.02 -10.80 -9.74
CA LEU A 139 5.68 -11.19 -8.37
C LEU A 139 4.20 -10.94 -8.15
N ALA A 140 3.48 -11.95 -7.68
CA ALA A 140 2.11 -11.81 -7.20
C ALA A 140 2.09 -12.04 -5.69
N LEU A 141 1.33 -11.21 -4.97
CA LEU A 141 1.32 -11.25 -3.52
C LEU A 141 -0.03 -10.88 -2.92
N GLU A 142 -0.23 -11.34 -1.72
CA GLU A 142 -1.24 -10.86 -0.79
C GLU A 142 -0.54 -10.14 0.36
N GLY A 143 -1.08 -8.98 0.74
CA GLY A 143 -0.53 -8.20 1.82
C GLY A 143 -1.54 -7.25 2.44
N ARG A 144 -1.03 -6.29 3.18
CA ARG A 144 -1.82 -5.21 3.78
C ARG A 144 -1.11 -3.89 3.60
N VAL A 145 -1.85 -2.79 3.57
CA VAL A 145 -1.27 -1.46 3.64
C VAL A 145 -0.89 -1.18 5.08
N GLN A 146 0.37 -0.85 5.31
CA GLN A 146 0.81 -0.43 6.63
C GLN A 146 1.46 0.94 6.56
N SER A 147 1.35 1.68 7.65
CA SER A 147 2.03 2.94 7.85
C SER A 147 3.13 2.77 8.88
N ARG A 148 4.23 3.47 8.68
CA ARG A 148 5.27 3.60 9.70
C ARG A 148 5.72 5.04 9.78
N THR A 149 5.99 5.47 10.99
CA THR A 149 6.52 6.79 11.26
C THR A 149 8.02 6.69 11.47
N TYR A 150 8.77 7.59 10.85
CA TYR A 150 10.22 7.65 10.99
C TYR A 150 10.68 9.10 11.06
N THR A 151 11.84 9.32 11.64
CA THR A 151 12.46 10.62 11.75
C THR A 151 13.46 10.83 10.63
N LYS A 152 13.27 11.88 9.84
CA LYS A 152 14.22 12.29 8.81
C LYS A 152 15.06 13.45 9.33
N LEU A 153 16.38 13.30 9.22
CA LEU A 153 17.33 14.35 9.56
C LEU A 153 17.42 15.34 8.38
N LEU A 154 17.17 16.61 8.69
CA LEU A 154 17.28 17.72 7.76
C LEU A 154 18.39 18.65 8.24
N GLU A 155 18.90 19.52 7.37
CA GLU A 155 19.86 20.55 7.73
C GLU A 155 19.30 21.52 8.79
N SER A 156 17.99 21.76 8.77
CA SER A 156 17.27 22.64 9.71
C SER A 156 16.80 21.93 11.00
N GLY A 157 17.10 20.64 11.18
CA GLY A 157 16.67 19.86 12.32
C GLY A 157 16.16 18.48 11.93
N SER A 158 15.16 17.98 12.67
CA SER A 158 14.53 16.68 12.39
C SER A 158 13.06 16.86 12.05
N GLU A 159 12.55 16.02 11.16
CA GLU A 159 11.15 15.98 10.77
C GLU A 159 10.61 14.56 10.93
N GLU A 160 9.46 14.44 11.57
CA GLU A 160 8.76 13.17 11.65
C GLU A 160 7.90 12.97 10.39
N ARG A 161 8.08 11.85 9.71
CA ARG A 161 7.37 11.49 8.49
C ARG A 161 6.67 10.15 8.62
N THR A 162 5.54 10.02 7.93
CA THR A 162 4.81 8.76 7.83
C THR A 162 4.93 8.24 6.40
N ALA A 163 5.41 7.03 6.26
CA ALA A 163 5.47 6.31 4.99
C ALA A 163 4.42 5.20 4.97
N PHE A 164 3.84 4.97 3.80
CA PHE A 164 2.94 3.86 3.55
C PHE A 164 3.65 2.84 2.67
N GLU A 165 3.44 1.58 2.97
CA GLU A 165 4.01 0.46 2.22
C GLU A 165 3.07 -0.73 2.28
N VAL A 166 3.28 -1.71 1.39
CA VAL A 166 2.56 -2.98 1.43
C VAL A 166 3.40 -3.99 2.19
N SER A 167 2.88 -4.48 3.31
CA SER A 167 3.50 -5.59 4.03
C SER A 167 3.06 -6.89 3.39
N ILE A 168 4.02 -7.63 2.83
CA ILE A 168 3.74 -8.89 2.13
C ILE A 168 3.45 -9.96 3.16
N MET A 169 2.26 -10.56 3.08
CA MET A 169 1.83 -11.64 3.95
C MET A 169 2.13 -13.01 3.34
N GLN A 170 1.97 -13.14 2.02
CA GLN A 170 2.31 -14.35 1.29
C GLN A 170 2.49 -14.06 -0.20
N LEU A 171 3.27 -14.91 -0.86
CA LEU A 171 3.39 -14.92 -2.31
C LEU A 171 2.29 -15.79 -2.91
N LEU A 172 1.78 -15.36 -4.06
CA LEU A 172 0.72 -16.06 -4.79
C LEU A 172 1.22 -16.46 -6.17
N ASP A 173 0.58 -17.46 -6.76
CA ASP A 173 0.73 -17.72 -8.19
C ASP A 173 -0.13 -16.72 -8.97
N GLU A 174 0.31 -16.30 -10.16
CA GLU A 174 -0.42 -15.33 -10.98
C GLU A 174 -1.83 -15.82 -11.32
N GLU A 175 -2.01 -17.12 -11.53
CA GLU A 175 -3.30 -17.75 -11.78
C GLU A 175 -4.28 -17.56 -10.62
N GLU A 176 -3.83 -17.71 -9.38
CA GLU A 176 -4.64 -17.48 -8.18
C GLU A 176 -5.11 -16.03 -8.05
N THR A 177 -4.26 -15.09 -8.47
CA THR A 177 -4.58 -13.66 -8.44
C THR A 177 -5.66 -13.31 -9.45
N GLU A 178 -5.63 -13.91 -10.65
CA GLU A 178 -6.66 -13.72 -11.68
C GLU A 178 -8.00 -14.30 -11.25
N GLU A 179 -8.03 -15.50 -10.69
CA GLU A 179 -9.25 -16.12 -10.17
C GLU A 179 -9.90 -15.27 -9.08
N THR A 180 -9.12 -14.74 -8.17
CA THR A 180 -9.62 -13.88 -7.09
C THR A 180 -10.18 -12.55 -7.63
N ALA A 181 -9.63 -12.03 -8.71
CA ALA A 181 -10.12 -10.81 -9.36
C ALA A 181 -11.47 -10.99 -10.07
N LEU A 182 -11.82 -12.23 -10.41
CA LEU A 182 -13.09 -12.56 -11.09
C LEU A 182 -14.26 -12.83 -10.11
N LEU A 183 -13.98 -13.00 -8.86
CA LEU A 183 -14.97 -13.21 -7.79
C LEU A 183 -15.43 -11.89 -7.18
#